data_7f19daf9fd949fd4f9e1d0af59806a9f
#
_entry.id   7f19daf9fd949fd4f9e1d0af59806a9f
#
_cell.length_a   1.000
_cell.length_b   1.000
_cell.length_c   1.000
_cell.angle_alpha   90.00
_cell.angle_beta   90.00
_cell.angle_gamma   90.00
#
_symmetry.space_group_name_H-M   'P 1'
#
loop_
_entity.id
_entity.type
_entity.pdbx_description
1 polymer ?
#
loop_
_entity_poly.entity_id
_entity_poly.type
_entity_poly.pdbx_seq_one_letter_code
_entity_poly.pdbx_strand_id
1 'polypeptide(L)'
;MPKQSVYIETSVISYLTARPIRDIVVAAHQQVTLEWWEKSLPHLDPYVSPLVIEEASRGDQEAARLRLEKIAGFAVLEITADVRELAELYFKKTPIPGKARGDAYHLAVATCHGMDFLVSWNFTHILNARVRAVIQSLNTARGVGTPIICTPEELMEV
;
A
#
# COMPACT_ATOMS: atom_id res chain seq x y z
N MET A 1 -11.88 0.98 21.93
CA MET A 1 -11.43 1.87 20.83
C MET A 1 -11.44 1.10 19.53
N PRO A 2 -12.03 1.67 18.48
CA PRO A 2 -11.94 1.04 17.16
C PRO A 2 -10.49 0.99 16.70
N LYS A 3 -10.14 -0.07 15.98
CA LYS A 3 -8.80 -0.21 15.41
C LYS A 3 -8.61 0.82 14.29
N GLN A 4 -7.39 1.31 14.14
CA GLN A 4 -7.04 2.17 13.01
C GLN A 4 -6.96 1.34 11.73
N SER A 5 -7.43 1.91 10.63
CA SER A 5 -7.46 1.24 9.34
C SER A 5 -6.13 1.35 8.62
N VAL A 6 -5.72 0.28 7.96
CA VAL A 6 -4.50 0.25 7.16
C VAL A 6 -4.77 -0.37 5.80
N TYR A 7 -4.43 0.37 4.75
CA TYR A 7 -4.42 -0.14 3.38
C TYR A 7 -3.04 -0.73 3.09
N ILE A 8 -3.01 -2.01 2.72
CA ILE A 8 -1.77 -2.75 2.49
C ILE A 8 -1.49 -2.83 1.00
N GLU A 9 -0.48 -2.10 0.54
CA GLU A 9 -0.07 -2.10 -0.85
C GLU A 9 0.71 -3.38 -1.17
N THR A 10 0.68 -3.81 -2.40
CA THR A 10 1.15 -5.12 -2.86
C THR A 10 2.60 -5.44 -2.50
N SER A 11 3.48 -4.44 -2.45
CA SER A 11 4.89 -4.65 -2.13
C SER A 11 5.10 -5.25 -0.74
N VAL A 12 4.24 -4.90 0.22
CA VAL A 12 4.30 -5.44 1.59
C VAL A 12 4.04 -6.94 1.57
N ILE A 13 3.01 -7.34 0.83
CA ILE A 13 2.63 -8.76 0.70
C ILE A 13 3.71 -9.55 -0.03
N SER A 14 4.30 -8.95 -1.05
CA SER A 14 5.39 -9.56 -1.81
C SER A 14 6.62 -9.80 -0.93
N TYR A 15 6.99 -8.83 -0.10
CA TYR A 15 8.13 -8.97 0.82
C TYR A 15 7.85 -10.01 1.91
N LEU A 16 6.60 -10.07 2.38
CA LEU A 16 6.19 -11.03 3.40
C LEU A 16 6.37 -12.49 2.95
N THR A 17 6.02 -12.79 1.70
CA THR A 17 5.93 -14.16 1.19
C THR A 17 7.13 -14.59 0.35
N ALA A 18 7.97 -13.65 -0.09
CA ALA A 18 9.12 -13.95 -0.92
C ALA A 18 10.17 -14.77 -0.17
N ARG A 19 10.92 -15.59 -0.92
CA ARG A 19 12.06 -16.30 -0.36
C ARG A 19 13.12 -15.29 0.11
N PRO A 20 13.88 -15.60 1.17
CA PRO A 20 14.96 -14.72 1.62
C PRO A 20 15.94 -14.40 0.50
N ILE A 21 16.29 -13.12 0.37
CA ILE A 21 17.20 -12.60 -0.65
C ILE A 21 18.55 -12.26 0.01
N ARG A 22 19.65 -12.35 -0.77
CA ARG A 22 20.99 -12.04 -0.28
C ARG A 22 21.25 -10.55 -0.10
N ASP A 23 20.52 -9.69 -0.83
CA ASP A 23 20.65 -8.26 -0.66
C ASP A 23 20.27 -7.89 0.77
N ILE A 24 21.22 -7.26 1.49
CA ILE A 24 21.08 -7.02 2.92
C ILE A 24 19.93 -6.05 3.26
N VAL A 25 19.70 -5.06 2.40
CA VAL A 25 18.63 -4.08 2.60
C VAL A 25 17.27 -4.75 2.40
N VAL A 26 17.11 -5.51 1.32
CA VAL A 26 15.87 -6.23 1.03
C VAL A 26 15.61 -7.29 2.11
N ALA A 27 16.64 -8.01 2.53
CA ALA A 27 16.52 -9.01 3.61
C ALA A 27 16.03 -8.38 4.92
N ALA A 28 16.56 -7.20 5.25
CA ALA A 28 16.12 -6.45 6.43
C ALA A 28 14.65 -6.04 6.33
N HIS A 29 14.22 -5.56 5.17
CA HIS A 29 12.82 -5.20 4.93
C HIS A 29 11.89 -6.42 5.00
N GLN A 30 12.33 -7.57 4.52
CA GLN A 30 11.57 -8.82 4.64
C GLN A 30 11.37 -9.19 6.11
N GLN A 31 12.41 -9.09 6.91
CA GLN A 31 12.35 -9.40 8.35
C GLN A 31 11.42 -8.43 9.09
N VAL A 32 11.53 -7.14 8.82
CA VAL A 32 10.64 -6.12 9.40
C VAL A 32 9.19 -6.39 9.00
N THR A 33 8.94 -6.76 7.75
CA THR A 33 7.59 -7.06 7.26
C THR A 33 6.98 -8.23 8.02
N LEU A 34 7.76 -9.29 8.24
CA LEU A 34 7.30 -10.45 8.99
C LEU A 34 6.93 -10.08 10.42
N GLU A 35 7.78 -9.34 11.10
CA GLU A 35 7.54 -8.88 12.48
C GLU A 35 6.30 -7.98 12.56
N TRP A 36 6.17 -7.03 11.63
CA TRP A 36 5.02 -6.15 11.58
C TRP A 36 3.73 -6.92 11.35
N TRP A 37 3.75 -7.88 10.45
CA TRP A 37 2.58 -8.70 10.12
C TRP A 37 2.11 -9.52 11.32
N GLU A 38 3.05 -10.08 12.07
CA GLU A 38 2.75 -10.93 13.22
C GLU A 38 2.38 -10.15 14.48
N LYS A 39 3.06 -9.02 14.73
CA LYS A 39 2.97 -8.30 16.00
C LYS A 39 2.13 -7.04 15.95
N SER A 40 2.17 -6.31 14.85
CA SER A 40 1.49 -4.99 14.73
C SER A 40 0.16 -5.08 14.00
N LEU A 41 0.10 -5.81 12.89
CA LEU A 41 -1.10 -5.94 12.09
C LEU A 41 -2.34 -6.43 12.88
N PRO A 42 -2.23 -7.37 13.86
CA PRO A 42 -3.40 -7.79 14.63
C PRO A 42 -4.08 -6.67 15.42
N HIS A 43 -3.38 -5.56 15.65
CA HIS A 43 -3.94 -4.38 16.33
C HIS A 43 -4.53 -3.35 15.37
N LEU A 44 -4.50 -3.63 14.07
CA LEU A 44 -5.00 -2.78 13.00
C LEU A 44 -6.15 -3.45 12.27
N ASP A 45 -6.88 -2.67 11.49
CA ASP A 45 -7.97 -3.14 10.65
C ASP A 45 -7.49 -3.13 9.18
N PRO A 46 -7.17 -4.31 8.61
CA PRO A 46 -6.51 -4.37 7.31
C PRO A 46 -7.47 -4.34 6.13
N TYR A 47 -7.07 -3.63 5.09
CA TYR A 47 -7.80 -3.49 3.83
C TYR A 47 -6.87 -3.66 2.64
N VAL A 48 -7.40 -4.21 1.58
CA VAL A 48 -6.76 -4.28 0.26
C VAL A 48 -7.74 -3.74 -0.79
N SER A 49 -7.39 -3.83 -2.06
CA SER A 49 -8.26 -3.44 -3.18
C SER A 49 -8.20 -4.51 -4.27
N PRO A 50 -9.11 -4.45 -5.27
CA PRO A 50 -9.01 -5.32 -6.44
C PRO A 50 -7.66 -5.21 -7.15
N LEU A 51 -7.04 -4.03 -7.12
CA LEU A 51 -5.72 -3.84 -7.72
C LEU A 51 -4.64 -4.64 -6.98
N VAL A 52 -4.67 -4.64 -5.65
CA VAL A 52 -3.74 -5.46 -4.84
C VAL A 52 -3.92 -6.94 -5.19
N ILE A 53 -5.16 -7.40 -5.28
CA ILE A 53 -5.47 -8.79 -5.62
C ILE A 53 -4.94 -9.13 -7.01
N GLU A 54 -5.16 -8.26 -8.00
CA GLU A 54 -4.67 -8.44 -9.36
C GLU A 54 -3.14 -8.52 -9.39
N GLU A 55 -2.47 -7.56 -8.76
CA GLU A 55 -1.01 -7.53 -8.71
C GLU A 55 -0.44 -8.74 -7.98
N ALA A 56 -1.07 -9.14 -6.88
CA ALA A 56 -0.65 -10.32 -6.11
C ALA A 56 -0.82 -11.64 -6.88
N SER A 57 -1.70 -11.66 -7.88
CA SER A 57 -1.97 -12.85 -8.70
C SER A 57 -1.02 -13.01 -9.89
N ARG A 58 -0.14 -12.04 -10.13
CA ARG A 58 0.79 -12.06 -11.27
C ARG A 58 2.04 -12.89 -11.00
N GLY A 59 2.67 -13.35 -12.09
CA GLY A 59 3.97 -14.04 -12.04
C GLY A 59 3.85 -15.52 -11.73
N ASP A 60 4.83 -16.05 -11.03
CA ASP A 60 4.89 -17.47 -10.68
C ASP A 60 3.64 -17.89 -9.92
N GLN A 61 3.07 -19.01 -10.34
CA GLN A 61 1.78 -19.50 -9.83
C GLN A 61 1.82 -19.83 -8.34
N GLU A 62 2.89 -20.44 -7.86
CA GLU A 62 3.06 -20.78 -6.45
C GLU A 62 3.29 -19.53 -5.60
N ALA A 63 4.12 -18.59 -6.08
CA ALA A 63 4.33 -17.32 -5.40
C ALA A 63 3.02 -16.52 -5.30
N ALA A 64 2.23 -16.48 -6.37
CA ALA A 64 0.92 -15.83 -6.37
C ALA A 64 -0.03 -16.47 -5.36
N ARG A 65 -0.05 -17.79 -5.29
CA ARG A 65 -0.88 -18.53 -4.33
C ARG A 65 -0.56 -18.13 -2.89
N LEU A 66 0.72 -18.05 -2.56
CA LEU A 66 1.16 -17.64 -1.21
C LEU A 66 0.72 -16.21 -0.88
N ARG A 67 0.86 -15.28 -1.81
CA ARG A 67 0.43 -13.89 -1.60
C ARG A 67 -1.08 -13.79 -1.40
N LEU A 68 -1.87 -14.42 -2.26
CA LEU A 68 -3.33 -14.37 -2.18
C LEU A 68 -3.85 -15.02 -0.89
N GLU A 69 -3.20 -16.07 -0.43
CA GLU A 69 -3.55 -16.74 0.82
C GLU A 69 -3.43 -15.79 2.01
N LYS A 70 -2.40 -14.94 2.04
CA LYS A 70 -2.16 -14.00 3.14
C LYS A 70 -3.25 -12.94 3.26
N ILE A 71 -3.90 -12.56 2.18
CA ILE A 71 -4.90 -11.48 2.15
C ILE A 71 -6.33 -11.96 1.97
N ALA A 72 -6.56 -13.26 1.89
CA ALA A 72 -7.86 -13.85 1.57
C ALA A 72 -9.00 -13.42 2.50
N GLY A 73 -8.69 -13.12 3.77
CA GLY A 73 -9.69 -12.70 4.75
C GLY A 73 -9.85 -11.19 4.90
N PHE A 74 -9.11 -10.39 4.16
CA PHE A 74 -9.15 -8.93 4.30
C PHE A 74 -10.31 -8.30 3.55
N ALA A 75 -10.86 -7.21 4.10
CA ALA A 75 -11.87 -6.42 3.41
C ALA A 75 -11.28 -5.76 2.16
N VAL A 76 -12.09 -5.69 1.11
CA VAL A 76 -11.67 -5.20 -0.20
C VAL A 76 -12.36 -3.86 -0.47
N LEU A 77 -11.56 -2.80 -0.64
CA LEU A 77 -12.06 -1.46 -0.96
C LEU A 77 -12.30 -1.34 -2.47
N GLU A 78 -13.49 -0.89 -2.84
CA GLU A 78 -13.88 -0.77 -4.25
C GLU A 78 -13.10 0.33 -4.97
N ILE A 79 -12.79 0.10 -6.25
CA ILE A 79 -12.28 1.13 -7.15
C ILE A 79 -13.47 1.82 -7.80
N THR A 80 -13.97 2.85 -7.13
CA THR A 80 -15.13 3.63 -7.55
C THR A 80 -14.76 4.63 -8.64
N ALA A 81 -15.77 5.31 -9.21
CA ALA A 81 -15.55 6.42 -10.15
C ALA A 81 -14.72 7.54 -9.49
N ASP A 82 -14.98 7.85 -8.22
CA ASP A 82 -14.23 8.85 -7.47
C ASP A 82 -12.76 8.46 -7.31
N VAL A 83 -12.48 7.18 -7.04
CA VAL A 83 -11.11 6.67 -6.97
C VAL A 83 -10.40 6.84 -8.31
N ARG A 84 -11.07 6.49 -9.42
CA ARG A 84 -10.46 6.63 -10.75
C ARG A 84 -10.16 8.08 -11.08
N GLU A 85 -11.08 8.98 -10.79
CA GLU A 85 -10.89 10.41 -11.03
C GLU A 85 -9.70 10.95 -10.23
N LEU A 86 -9.63 10.62 -8.95
CA LEU A 86 -8.53 11.07 -8.09
C LEU A 86 -7.21 10.44 -8.52
N ALA A 87 -7.20 9.16 -8.87
CA ALA A 87 -6.00 8.46 -9.35
C ALA A 87 -5.43 9.12 -10.61
N GLU A 88 -6.29 9.47 -11.56
CA GLU A 88 -5.86 10.15 -12.79
C GLU A 88 -5.33 11.56 -12.49
N LEU A 89 -5.91 12.26 -11.54
CA LEU A 89 -5.40 13.55 -11.08
C LEU A 89 -4.00 13.38 -10.47
N TYR A 90 -3.82 12.40 -9.59
CA TYR A 90 -2.50 12.11 -8.98
C TYR A 90 -1.48 11.74 -10.05
N PHE A 91 -1.86 10.88 -10.99
CA PHE A 91 -0.98 10.50 -12.08
C PHE A 91 -0.52 11.69 -12.92
N LYS A 92 -1.45 12.60 -13.24
CA LYS A 92 -1.16 13.81 -14.03
C LYS A 92 -0.25 14.77 -13.29
N LYS A 93 -0.35 14.87 -11.98
CA LYS A 93 0.34 15.88 -11.16
C LYS A 93 1.63 15.39 -10.50
N THR A 94 1.95 14.12 -10.61
CA THR A 94 3.17 13.53 -10.04
C THR A 94 4.07 12.99 -11.15
N PRO A 95 5.37 12.75 -10.87
CA PRO A 95 6.27 12.16 -11.84
C PRO A 95 6.13 10.62 -11.99
N ILE A 96 5.01 10.05 -11.56
CA ILE A 96 4.76 8.60 -11.70
C ILE A 96 4.65 8.26 -13.20
N PRO A 97 5.50 7.35 -13.73
CA PRO A 97 5.47 7.02 -15.15
C PRO A 97 4.27 6.13 -15.52
N GLY A 98 3.92 6.08 -16.81
CA GLY A 98 2.76 5.34 -17.29
C GLY A 98 2.75 3.86 -16.90
N LYS A 99 3.91 3.21 -16.88
CA LYS A 99 4.05 1.80 -16.47
C LYS A 99 3.75 1.58 -15.00
N ALA A 100 3.78 2.63 -14.19
CA ALA A 100 3.51 2.60 -12.75
C ALA A 100 2.20 3.32 -12.37
N ARG A 101 1.28 3.49 -13.33
CA ARG A 101 -0.01 4.15 -13.10
C ARG A 101 -0.77 3.55 -11.92
N GLY A 102 -0.65 2.25 -11.69
CA GLY A 102 -1.26 1.56 -10.55
C GLY A 102 -0.87 2.16 -9.20
N ASP A 103 0.32 2.74 -9.08
CA ASP A 103 0.77 3.37 -7.83
C ASP A 103 -0.10 4.58 -7.49
N ALA A 104 -0.51 5.37 -8.49
CA ALA A 104 -1.46 6.46 -8.29
C ALA A 104 -2.83 5.94 -7.82
N TYR A 105 -3.25 4.78 -8.30
CA TYR A 105 -4.51 4.15 -7.88
C TYR A 105 -4.45 3.68 -6.42
N HIS A 106 -3.33 3.12 -5.98
CA HIS A 106 -3.17 2.76 -4.56
C HIS A 106 -3.33 3.99 -3.66
N LEU A 107 -2.70 5.09 -4.02
CA LEU A 107 -2.81 6.35 -3.28
C LEU A 107 -4.26 6.87 -3.25
N ALA A 108 -4.95 6.80 -4.38
CA ALA A 108 -6.32 7.27 -4.49
C ALA A 108 -7.31 6.38 -3.73
N VAL A 109 -7.15 5.07 -3.76
CA VAL A 109 -8.00 4.14 -3.00
C VAL A 109 -7.91 4.46 -1.50
N ALA A 110 -6.70 4.55 -0.97
CA ALA A 110 -6.51 4.84 0.45
C ALA A 110 -7.10 6.21 0.85
N THR A 111 -6.95 7.20 -0.01
CA THR A 111 -7.48 8.55 0.24
C THR A 111 -9.00 8.58 0.20
N CYS A 112 -9.61 8.07 -0.88
CA CYS A 112 -11.07 8.11 -1.05
C CYS A 112 -11.82 7.33 0.02
N HIS A 113 -11.24 6.22 0.49
CA HIS A 113 -11.86 5.40 1.51
C HIS A 113 -11.51 5.84 2.95
N GLY A 114 -10.75 6.93 3.10
CA GLY A 114 -10.45 7.51 4.41
C GLY A 114 -9.60 6.62 5.31
N MET A 115 -8.64 5.89 4.73
CA MET A 115 -7.73 5.06 5.52
C MET A 115 -6.85 5.90 6.43
N ASP A 116 -6.59 5.39 7.63
CA ASP A 116 -5.65 6.03 8.55
C ASP A 116 -4.21 5.89 8.04
N PHE A 117 -3.87 4.71 7.53
CA PHE A 117 -2.52 4.41 7.03
C PHE A 117 -2.57 3.78 5.63
N LEU A 118 -1.56 4.11 4.83
CA LEU A 118 -1.18 3.35 3.63
C LEU A 118 0.23 2.83 3.87
N VAL A 119 0.39 1.51 3.93
CA VAL A 119 1.68 0.88 4.19
C VAL A 119 2.26 0.29 2.91
N SER A 120 3.53 0.57 2.63
CA SER A 120 4.19 0.18 1.38
C SER A 120 5.71 0.10 1.56
N TRP A 121 6.38 -0.65 0.69
CA TRP A 121 7.84 -0.61 0.49
C TRP A 121 8.23 0.05 -0.84
N ASN A 122 7.27 0.63 -1.56
CA ASN A 122 7.53 1.29 -2.83
C ASN A 122 8.12 2.69 -2.60
N PHE A 123 9.44 2.76 -2.44
CA PHE A 123 10.14 4.03 -2.21
C PHE A 123 10.19 4.93 -3.44
N THR A 124 10.01 4.36 -4.63
CA THR A 124 10.14 5.11 -5.88
C THR A 124 8.93 6.00 -6.14
N HIS A 125 7.71 5.49 -5.96
CA HIS A 125 6.50 6.21 -6.38
C HIS A 125 5.49 6.49 -5.26
N ILE A 126 5.45 5.68 -4.21
CA ILE A 126 4.47 5.84 -3.12
C ILE A 126 5.08 6.53 -1.91
N LEU A 127 6.22 6.04 -1.45
CA LEU A 127 6.95 6.59 -0.30
C LEU A 127 7.87 7.75 -0.69
N ASN A 128 7.99 8.06 -1.97
CA ASN A 128 8.79 9.17 -2.45
C ASN A 128 8.30 10.48 -1.82
N ALA A 129 9.21 11.22 -1.18
CA ALA A 129 8.84 12.43 -0.46
C ALA A 129 8.19 13.49 -1.35
N ARG A 130 8.64 13.62 -2.60
CA ARG A 130 8.07 14.58 -3.55
C ARG A 130 6.65 14.19 -3.97
N VAL A 131 6.42 12.90 -4.19
CA VAL A 131 5.07 12.39 -4.49
C VAL A 131 4.15 12.64 -3.29
N ARG A 132 4.59 12.29 -2.08
CA ARG A 132 3.78 12.51 -0.86
C ARG A 132 3.42 13.99 -0.67
N ALA A 133 4.35 14.91 -0.94
CA ALA A 133 4.09 16.35 -0.82
C ALA A 133 3.01 16.80 -1.80
N VAL A 134 3.05 16.33 -3.06
CA VAL A 134 2.03 16.64 -4.07
C VAL A 134 0.67 16.09 -3.65
N ILE A 135 0.61 14.84 -3.22
CA ILE A 135 -0.63 14.19 -2.77
C ILE A 135 -1.27 14.98 -1.63
N GLN A 136 -0.48 15.33 -0.62
CA GLN A 136 -0.97 16.10 0.53
C GLN A 136 -1.50 17.47 0.10
N SER A 137 -0.79 18.16 -0.77
CA SER A 137 -1.20 19.46 -1.29
C SER A 137 -2.52 19.39 -2.07
N LEU A 138 -2.65 18.41 -2.96
CA LEU A 138 -3.87 18.20 -3.74
C LEU A 138 -5.06 17.87 -2.83
N ASN A 139 -4.85 16.98 -1.85
CA ASN A 139 -5.90 16.58 -0.92
C ASN A 139 -6.36 17.76 -0.05
N THR A 140 -5.43 18.56 0.46
CA THR A 140 -5.74 19.76 1.25
C THR A 140 -6.58 20.73 0.42
N ALA A 141 -6.20 20.98 -0.84
CA ALA A 141 -6.96 21.88 -1.73
C ALA A 141 -8.38 21.33 -2.02
N ARG A 142 -8.58 20.03 -1.99
CA ARG A 142 -9.89 19.38 -2.21
C ARG A 142 -10.68 19.21 -0.92
N GLY A 143 -10.13 19.59 0.22
CA GLY A 143 -10.79 19.44 1.53
C GLY A 143 -10.88 18.00 2.02
N VAL A 144 -9.99 17.13 1.58
CA VAL A 144 -9.94 15.72 2.03
C VAL A 144 -8.67 15.43 2.81
N GLY A 145 -8.76 14.49 3.75
CA GLY A 145 -7.62 14.06 4.54
C GLY A 145 -6.67 13.18 3.73
N THR A 146 -5.39 13.20 4.10
CA THR A 146 -4.38 12.33 3.52
C THR A 146 -4.05 11.21 4.50
N PRO A 147 -4.07 9.93 4.08
CA PRO A 147 -3.61 8.86 4.95
C PRO A 147 -2.13 9.06 5.28
N ILE A 148 -1.70 8.53 6.42
CA ILE A 148 -0.28 8.48 6.73
C ILE A 148 0.36 7.41 5.83
N ILE A 149 1.21 7.85 4.91
CA ILE A 149 1.90 6.99 3.95
C ILE A 149 3.24 6.61 4.56
N CYS A 150 3.43 5.34 4.87
CA CYS A 150 4.57 4.89 5.66
C CYS A 150 5.02 3.47 5.30
N THR A 151 6.17 3.08 5.85
CA THR A 151 6.67 1.71 5.78
C THR A 151 6.11 0.88 6.94
N PRO A 152 6.17 -0.47 6.85
CA PRO A 152 5.90 -1.30 8.01
C PRO A 152 6.78 -0.97 9.21
N GLU A 153 8.05 -0.59 8.97
CA GLU A 153 8.97 -0.21 10.05
C GLU A 153 8.46 0.97 10.85
N GLU A 154 7.96 2.00 10.16
CA GLU A 154 7.41 3.20 10.80
C GLU A 154 6.11 2.91 11.57
N LEU A 155 5.45 1.80 11.29
CA LEU A 155 4.18 1.42 11.89
C LEU A 155 4.32 0.25 12.87
N MET A 156 5.54 -0.02 13.32
CA MET A 156 5.78 -1.01 14.36
C MET A 156 5.25 -0.53 15.71
N GLU A 157 4.78 -1.47 16.52
CA GLU A 157 4.41 -1.17 17.92
C GLU A 157 5.64 -0.72 18.72
N VAL A 158 5.46 0.24 19.57
CA VAL A 158 6.52 0.79 20.43
C VAL A 158 6.48 0.16 21.81
#